data_105e96c4b27ce9a8a2577ddc48759ee2
#
_entry.id   105e96c4b27ce9a8a2577ddc48759ee2
#
_cell.length_a   1.000
_cell.length_b   1.000
_cell.length_c   1.000
_cell.angle_alpha   90.00
_cell.angle_beta   90.00
_cell.angle_gamma   90.00
#
_symmetry.space_group_name_H-M   'P 1'
#
loop_
_entity.id
_entity.type
_entity.pdbx_description
1 polymer ?
#
loop_
_entity_poly.entity_id
_entity_poly.type
_entity_poly.pdbx_seq_one_letter_code
_entity_poly.pdbx_strand_id
1 'polypeptide(L)'
;MLRGDGASTKFRRPAHIHFLNQPLHDQIRYTCWGAARQVTGSMHLLTTPSGFNILVDCGLDYEKRDQFEARNATFPFDVSAINLVILTHAHIDHSGNMPNLVRQGFHGQVLGTGPTKEMSEFLLKDSLNIQRAELARHQQAGHKPGKKRKGRKFGPEKQPLYSAVNIRDLMAQCVEMPFRQVRRITD
;
A
#
# COMPACT_ATOMS: atom_id res chain seq x y z
N MET A 1 -38.72 1.36 -18.20
CA MET A 1 -37.51 1.02 -18.99
C MET A 1 -36.47 2.10 -18.73
N LEU A 2 -35.71 1.99 -17.65
CA LEU A 2 -34.65 2.96 -17.27
C LEU A 2 -33.31 2.19 -17.31
N ARG A 3 -32.45 2.60 -18.21
CA ARG A 3 -31.08 2.05 -18.37
C ARG A 3 -30.22 2.62 -17.26
N GLY A 4 -29.64 1.76 -16.43
CA GLY A 4 -28.64 2.13 -15.46
C GLY A 4 -27.29 2.30 -16.13
N ASP A 5 -26.80 3.53 -16.15
CA ASP A 5 -25.45 3.84 -16.63
C ASP A 5 -24.44 3.36 -15.60
N GLY A 6 -23.66 2.35 -15.98
CA GLY A 6 -22.51 1.86 -15.22
C GLY A 6 -21.41 2.90 -15.22
N ALA A 7 -21.39 3.75 -14.20
CA ALA A 7 -20.29 4.69 -13.99
C ALA A 7 -19.02 3.92 -13.60
N SER A 8 -18.18 3.64 -14.57
CA SER A 8 -16.79 3.26 -14.37
C SER A 8 -16.11 4.38 -13.60
N THR A 9 -15.84 4.18 -12.32
CA THR A 9 -15.02 5.08 -11.51
C THR A 9 -13.58 5.02 -12.01
N LYS A 10 -13.27 5.78 -13.06
CA LYS A 10 -11.89 6.04 -13.47
C LYS A 10 -11.18 6.71 -12.29
N PHE A 11 -10.13 6.07 -11.80
CA PHE A 11 -9.21 6.63 -10.82
C PHE A 11 -8.77 8.00 -11.35
N ARG A 12 -9.23 9.09 -10.72
CA ARG A 12 -8.78 10.43 -11.08
C ARG A 12 -7.32 10.56 -10.63
N ARG A 13 -6.43 10.87 -11.57
CA ARG A 13 -5.05 11.24 -11.25
C ARG A 13 -5.06 12.36 -10.21
N PRO A 14 -4.17 12.31 -9.19
CA PRO A 14 -4.09 13.35 -8.18
C PRO A 14 -3.83 14.71 -8.83
N ALA A 15 -4.41 15.76 -8.26
CA ALA A 15 -4.14 17.11 -8.68
C ALA A 15 -2.67 17.46 -8.41
N HIS A 16 -1.93 17.82 -9.46
CA HIS A 16 -0.59 18.35 -9.32
C HIS A 16 -0.69 19.77 -8.75
N ILE A 17 -0.13 19.98 -7.57
CA ILE A 17 0.03 21.33 -7.04
C ILE A 17 1.29 21.90 -7.67
N HIS A 18 1.11 22.80 -8.65
CA HIS A 18 2.22 23.53 -9.24
C HIS A 18 2.54 24.76 -8.40
N PHE A 19 3.72 24.82 -7.82
CA PHE A 19 4.32 26.07 -7.37
C PHE A 19 4.96 26.78 -8.55
N LEU A 20 4.65 28.09 -8.69
CA LEU A 20 4.87 28.90 -9.87
C LEU A 20 6.35 29.07 -10.26
N ASN A 21 6.63 28.89 -11.56
CA ASN A 21 7.73 29.51 -12.34
C ASN A 21 9.20 29.26 -11.99
N GLN A 22 9.57 28.07 -11.48
CA GLN A 22 10.98 27.66 -11.52
C GLN A 22 11.13 26.43 -12.46
N PRO A 23 12.27 26.23 -13.14
CA PRO A 23 12.49 25.04 -13.93
C PRO A 23 12.37 23.78 -13.04
N LEU A 24 11.61 22.79 -13.51
CA LEU A 24 11.25 21.55 -12.79
C LEU A 24 12.45 20.74 -12.28
N HIS A 25 13.66 21.11 -12.66
CA HIS A 25 14.90 20.38 -12.32
C HIS A 25 15.43 20.63 -10.90
N ASP A 26 14.98 21.71 -10.21
CA ASP A 26 15.47 22.06 -8.88
C ASP A 26 14.42 21.95 -7.77
N GLN A 27 13.28 21.31 -8.05
CA GLN A 27 12.17 21.26 -7.10
C GLN A 27 11.95 19.85 -6.56
N ILE A 28 11.68 19.75 -5.26
CA ILE A 28 11.13 18.54 -4.65
C ILE A 28 9.67 18.43 -5.10
N ARG A 29 9.32 17.30 -5.70
CA ARG A 29 7.92 16.98 -6.04
C ARG A 29 7.29 16.16 -4.93
N TYR A 30 6.14 16.61 -4.47
CA TYR A 30 5.32 15.89 -3.50
C TYR A 30 4.02 15.41 -4.14
N THR A 31 3.69 14.12 -3.97
CA THR A 31 2.48 13.51 -4.51
C THR A 31 1.78 12.71 -3.42
N CYS A 32 0.51 13.05 -3.13
CA CYS A 32 -0.36 12.24 -2.27
C CYS A 32 -1.01 11.14 -3.12
N TRP A 33 -0.64 9.91 -2.91
CA TRP A 33 -1.23 8.75 -3.58
C TRP A 33 -2.35 8.11 -2.78
N GLY A 34 -2.37 8.31 -1.45
CA GLY A 34 -3.38 7.78 -0.54
C GLY A 34 -3.72 8.78 0.55
N ALA A 35 -4.74 8.49 1.35
CA ALA A 35 -5.29 9.35 2.40
C ALA A 35 -5.67 10.79 1.93
N ALA A 36 -5.81 11.00 0.62
CA ALA A 36 -6.24 12.27 0.05
C ALA A 36 -7.78 12.34 0.09
N ARG A 37 -8.34 13.18 0.97
CA ARG A 37 -9.79 13.32 1.23
C ARG A 37 -10.43 12.06 1.85
N GLN A 38 -9.64 11.22 2.49
CA GLN A 38 -10.05 10.03 3.26
C GLN A 38 -9.05 9.80 4.40
N VAL A 39 -9.37 8.89 5.33
CA VAL A 39 -8.52 8.64 6.51
C VAL A 39 -7.48 7.56 6.26
N THR A 40 -7.86 6.44 5.61
CA THR A 40 -7.00 5.26 5.50
C THR A 40 -6.22 5.19 4.19
N GLY A 41 -5.16 4.39 4.16
CA GLY A 41 -4.32 4.19 2.99
C GLY A 41 -3.26 5.28 2.78
N SER A 42 -2.60 5.72 3.85
CA SER A 42 -1.57 6.78 3.79
C SER A 42 -0.42 6.39 2.87
N MET A 43 -0.17 7.19 1.83
CA MET A 43 0.96 7.06 0.89
C MET A 43 1.34 8.43 0.32
N HIS A 44 2.54 8.90 0.66
CA HIS A 44 3.04 10.22 0.27
C HIS A 44 4.40 10.08 -0.39
N LEU A 45 4.50 10.38 -1.67
CA LEU A 45 5.74 10.25 -2.44
C LEU A 45 6.44 11.61 -2.58
N LEU A 46 7.69 11.66 -2.13
CA LEU A 46 8.62 12.76 -2.33
C LEU A 46 9.64 12.34 -3.39
N THR A 47 9.80 13.12 -4.44
CA THR A 47 10.86 12.94 -5.45
C THR A 47 11.79 14.14 -5.40
N THR A 48 13.07 13.89 -5.13
CA THR A 48 14.10 14.94 -5.12
C THR A 48 14.45 15.38 -6.55
N PRO A 49 15.15 16.50 -6.73
CA PRO A 49 15.66 16.93 -8.04
C PRO A 49 16.57 15.87 -8.70
N SER A 50 17.32 15.11 -7.91
CA SER A 50 18.18 14.01 -8.39
C SER A 50 17.39 12.75 -8.80
N GLY A 51 16.07 12.74 -8.65
CA GLY A 51 15.23 11.57 -8.93
C GLY A 51 15.15 10.54 -7.79
N PHE A 52 15.69 10.85 -6.61
CA PHE A 52 15.58 9.96 -5.46
C PHE A 52 14.16 10.00 -4.90
N ASN A 53 13.53 8.83 -4.79
CA ASN A 53 12.12 8.66 -4.41
C ASN A 53 12.00 8.16 -2.97
N ILE A 54 11.35 8.95 -2.13
CA ILE A 54 11.05 8.63 -0.73
C ILE A 54 9.54 8.47 -0.58
N LEU A 55 9.11 7.29 -0.18
CA LEU A 55 7.71 7.04 0.16
C LEU A 55 7.55 7.18 1.68
N VAL A 56 6.69 8.09 2.12
CA VAL A 56 6.29 8.22 3.52
C VAL A 56 5.00 7.47 3.71
N ASP A 57 5.05 6.44 4.53
CA ASP A 57 4.01 5.45 4.76
C ASP A 57 3.57 4.66 3.51
N CYS A 58 3.00 3.50 3.74
CA CYS A 58 2.36 2.67 2.72
C CYS A 58 1.27 1.84 3.39
N GLY A 59 0.14 2.46 3.61
CA GLY A 59 -0.97 1.91 4.37
C GLY A 59 -2.00 1.15 3.53
N LEU A 60 -2.83 0.37 4.21
CA LEU A 60 -4.01 -0.24 3.62
C LEU A 60 -5.17 0.77 3.57
N ASP A 61 -5.81 0.86 2.41
CA ASP A 61 -7.09 1.55 2.24
C ASP A 61 -8.24 0.57 2.51
N TYR A 62 -8.97 0.79 3.60
CA TYR A 62 -10.13 -0.02 3.99
C TYR A 62 -11.42 0.80 4.18
N GLU A 63 -11.46 1.99 3.62
CA GLU A 63 -12.67 2.85 3.62
C GLU A 63 -13.87 2.13 3.01
N LYS A 64 -13.64 1.38 1.92
CA LYS A 64 -14.66 0.62 1.22
C LYS A 64 -14.29 -0.85 1.16
N ARG A 65 -14.97 -1.63 2.00
CA ARG A 65 -14.69 -3.06 2.17
C ARG A 65 -14.87 -3.87 0.88
N ASP A 66 -15.84 -3.53 0.08
CA ASP A 66 -16.13 -4.16 -1.22
C ASP A 66 -15.07 -3.83 -2.29
N GLN A 67 -14.30 -2.77 -2.11
CA GLN A 67 -13.22 -2.34 -3.00
C GLN A 67 -11.82 -2.61 -2.44
N PHE A 68 -11.70 -3.27 -1.30
CA PHE A 68 -10.43 -3.46 -0.60
C PHE A 68 -9.33 -4.01 -1.50
N GLU A 69 -9.60 -5.09 -2.24
CA GLU A 69 -8.63 -5.70 -3.15
C GLU A 69 -8.25 -4.73 -4.29
N ALA A 70 -9.23 -4.11 -4.94
CA ALA A 70 -8.99 -3.19 -6.05
C ALA A 70 -8.17 -1.95 -5.65
N ARG A 71 -8.30 -1.51 -4.38
CA ARG A 71 -7.59 -0.34 -3.86
C ARG A 71 -6.19 -0.62 -3.39
N ASN A 72 -5.91 -1.87 -2.99
CA ASN A 72 -4.63 -2.24 -2.36
C ASN A 72 -3.76 -3.17 -3.21
N ALA A 73 -4.31 -3.80 -4.25
CA ALA A 73 -3.59 -4.84 -4.99
C ALA A 73 -2.41 -4.30 -5.82
N THR A 74 -2.52 -3.07 -6.33
CA THR A 74 -1.52 -2.43 -7.19
C THR A 74 -1.21 -1.02 -6.72
N PHE A 75 -0.01 -0.53 -7.07
CA PHE A 75 0.40 0.84 -6.76
C PHE A 75 0.27 1.74 -7.99
N PRO A 76 -0.05 3.04 -7.80
CA PRO A 76 -0.18 4.00 -8.88
C PRO A 76 1.18 4.56 -9.38
N PHE A 77 2.30 3.99 -8.92
CA PHE A 77 3.67 4.37 -9.24
C PHE A 77 4.52 3.11 -9.48
N ASP A 78 5.70 3.30 -10.05
CA ASP A 78 6.69 2.23 -10.20
C ASP A 78 7.33 1.93 -8.84
N VAL A 79 7.04 0.75 -8.30
CA VAL A 79 7.53 0.28 -7.00
C VAL A 79 9.05 0.11 -7.00
N SER A 80 9.63 -0.31 -8.14
CA SER A 80 11.08 -0.50 -8.27
C SER A 80 11.87 0.81 -8.24
N ALA A 81 11.21 1.93 -8.53
CA ALA A 81 11.78 3.26 -8.47
C ALA A 81 11.80 3.86 -7.04
N ILE A 82 11.19 3.22 -6.06
CA ILE A 82 11.22 3.70 -4.66
C ILE A 82 12.56 3.33 -4.03
N ASN A 83 13.31 4.35 -3.59
CA ASN A 83 14.62 4.17 -2.99
C ASN A 83 14.54 3.96 -1.47
N LEU A 84 13.57 4.62 -0.82
CA LEU A 84 13.44 4.63 0.62
C LEU A 84 11.97 4.70 1.03
N VAL A 85 11.61 3.97 2.09
CA VAL A 85 10.34 4.16 2.80
C VAL A 85 10.63 4.75 4.17
N ILE A 86 9.86 5.75 4.59
CA ILE A 86 9.85 6.26 5.96
C ILE A 86 8.52 5.85 6.57
N LEU A 87 8.57 5.03 7.62
CA LEU A 87 7.39 4.62 8.36
C LEU A 87 7.22 5.52 9.59
N THR A 88 6.15 6.31 9.59
CA THR A 88 5.87 7.26 10.68
C THR A 88 5.46 6.55 11.96
N HIS A 89 4.58 5.56 11.86
CA HIS A 89 4.11 4.74 12.98
C HIS A 89 3.48 3.42 12.48
N ALA A 90 3.15 2.52 13.40
CA ALA A 90 2.83 1.14 13.08
C ALA A 90 1.38 0.87 12.62
N HIS A 91 0.45 1.82 12.69
CA HIS A 91 -0.94 1.58 12.33
C HIS A 91 -1.09 1.04 10.91
N ILE A 92 -2.08 0.19 10.69
CA ILE A 92 -2.27 -0.56 9.44
C ILE A 92 -2.60 0.34 8.24
N ASP A 93 -3.25 1.47 8.47
CA ASP A 93 -3.48 2.51 7.45
C ASP A 93 -2.22 3.31 7.07
N HIS A 94 -1.09 3.04 7.73
CA HIS A 94 0.23 3.60 7.45
C HIS A 94 1.27 2.54 7.07
N SER A 95 1.20 1.33 7.64
CA SER A 95 2.18 0.25 7.43
C SER A 95 1.66 -0.91 6.59
N GLY A 96 0.34 -1.09 6.52
CA GLY A 96 -0.30 -2.36 6.18
C GLY A 96 -0.09 -2.84 4.75
N ASN A 97 0.28 -1.98 3.81
CA ASN A 97 0.53 -2.35 2.42
C ASN A 97 2.03 -2.46 2.07
N MET A 98 2.93 -2.20 3.02
CA MET A 98 4.38 -2.33 2.80
C MET A 98 4.84 -3.74 2.40
N PRO A 99 4.31 -4.87 2.95
CA PRO A 99 4.70 -6.19 2.46
C PRO A 99 4.31 -6.43 0.99
N ASN A 100 3.27 -5.76 0.52
CA ASN A 100 2.88 -5.78 -0.88
C ASN A 100 3.84 -4.97 -1.77
N LEU A 101 4.46 -3.88 -1.26
CA LEU A 101 5.57 -3.21 -1.96
C LEU A 101 6.72 -4.19 -2.20
N VAL A 102 7.15 -4.92 -1.16
CA VAL A 102 8.21 -5.93 -1.27
C VAL A 102 7.82 -7.01 -2.29
N ARG A 103 6.59 -7.50 -2.25
CA ARG A 103 6.07 -8.46 -3.23
C ARG A 103 6.15 -7.94 -4.67
N GLN A 104 6.00 -6.64 -4.87
CA GLN A 104 6.02 -5.99 -6.19
C GLN A 104 7.39 -5.42 -6.59
N GLY A 105 8.45 -5.72 -5.84
CA GLY A 105 9.82 -5.41 -6.25
C GLY A 105 10.48 -4.24 -5.53
N PHE A 106 9.96 -3.81 -4.39
CA PHE A 106 10.68 -2.87 -3.52
C PHE A 106 11.87 -3.55 -2.87
N HIS A 107 13.07 -2.96 -3.03
CA HIS A 107 14.33 -3.46 -2.48
C HIS A 107 15.07 -2.43 -1.61
N GLY A 108 14.49 -1.25 -1.39
CA GLY A 108 15.06 -0.17 -0.59
C GLY A 108 15.03 -0.46 0.91
N GLN A 109 15.46 0.51 1.70
CA GLN A 109 15.37 0.47 3.16
C GLN A 109 14.04 1.05 3.64
N VAL A 110 13.57 0.56 4.79
CA VAL A 110 12.45 1.15 5.55
C VAL A 110 13.02 1.76 6.82
N LEU A 111 12.90 3.07 6.99
CA LEU A 111 13.32 3.77 8.20
C LEU A 111 12.12 3.95 9.13
N GLY A 112 12.30 3.60 10.39
CA GLY A 112 11.33 3.81 11.46
C GLY A 112 11.98 3.70 12.82
N THR A 113 11.26 4.02 13.89
CA THR A 113 11.79 3.80 15.24
C THR A 113 11.75 2.32 15.61
N GLY A 114 12.59 1.87 16.56
CA GLY A 114 12.57 0.48 17.03
C GLY A 114 11.18 0.00 17.46
N PRO A 115 10.46 0.71 18.34
CA PRO A 115 9.09 0.38 18.72
C PRO A 115 8.12 0.32 17.55
N THR A 116 8.26 1.22 16.54
CA THR A 116 7.43 1.19 15.33
C THR A 116 7.66 -0.08 14.54
N LYS A 117 8.92 -0.49 14.36
CA LYS A 117 9.29 -1.72 13.65
C LYS A 117 8.69 -2.96 14.32
N GLU A 118 8.90 -3.11 15.63
CA GLU A 118 8.40 -4.27 16.40
C GLU A 118 6.87 -4.36 16.35
N MET A 119 6.19 -3.24 16.59
CA MET A 119 4.73 -3.20 16.55
C MET A 119 4.19 -3.47 15.14
N SER A 120 4.86 -2.96 14.10
CA SER A 120 4.45 -3.20 12.72
C SER A 120 4.54 -4.67 12.35
N GLU A 121 5.59 -5.39 12.78
CA GLU A 121 5.71 -6.82 12.51
C GLU A 121 4.52 -7.59 13.10
N PHE A 122 4.13 -7.26 14.33
CA PHE A 122 2.97 -7.88 14.98
C PHE A 122 1.68 -7.59 14.23
N LEU A 123 1.41 -6.31 13.93
CA LEU A 123 0.19 -5.88 13.25
C LEU A 123 0.07 -6.41 11.81
N LEU A 124 1.19 -6.53 11.09
CA LEU A 124 1.21 -7.07 9.73
C LEU A 124 0.91 -8.58 9.73
N LYS A 125 1.40 -9.34 10.72
CA LYS A 125 1.05 -10.76 10.88
C LYS A 125 -0.44 -10.92 11.19
N ASP A 126 -0.99 -10.09 12.06
CA ASP A 126 -2.43 -10.11 12.39
C ASP A 126 -3.27 -9.73 11.16
N SER A 127 -2.92 -8.68 10.45
CA SER A 127 -3.58 -8.27 9.19
C SER A 127 -3.59 -9.41 8.15
N LEU A 128 -2.49 -10.14 8.00
CA LEU A 128 -2.43 -11.30 7.10
C LEU A 128 -3.40 -12.40 7.53
N ASN A 129 -3.51 -12.67 8.84
CA ASN A 129 -4.45 -13.66 9.36
C ASN A 129 -5.91 -13.24 9.12
N ILE A 130 -6.22 -11.96 9.30
CA ILE A 130 -7.55 -11.41 8.99
C ILE A 130 -7.87 -11.59 7.50
N GLN A 131 -6.96 -11.24 6.58
CA GLN A 131 -7.15 -11.41 5.14
C GLN A 131 -7.41 -12.88 4.78
N ARG A 132 -6.65 -13.82 5.35
CA ARG A 132 -6.84 -15.26 5.15
C ARG A 132 -8.21 -15.74 5.64
N ALA A 133 -8.61 -15.30 6.83
CA ALA A 133 -9.89 -15.67 7.42
C ALA A 133 -11.08 -15.11 6.58
N GLU A 134 -10.96 -13.91 6.05
CA GLU A 134 -11.99 -13.33 5.16
C GLU A 134 -12.09 -14.10 3.86
N LEU A 135 -10.98 -14.43 3.22
CA LEU A 135 -10.96 -15.26 2.00
C LEU A 135 -11.59 -16.63 2.23
N ALA A 136 -11.26 -17.31 3.34
CA ALA A 136 -11.84 -18.60 3.70
C ALA A 136 -13.37 -18.51 3.88
N ARG A 137 -13.86 -17.46 4.53
CA ARG A 137 -15.32 -17.23 4.69
C ARG A 137 -16.01 -17.01 3.34
N HIS A 138 -15.39 -16.26 2.43
CA HIS A 138 -15.94 -16.04 1.08
C HIS A 138 -16.00 -17.33 0.26
N GLN A 139 -14.99 -18.20 0.37
CA GLN A 139 -14.98 -19.50 -0.30
C GLN A 139 -16.10 -20.40 0.24
N GLN A 140 -16.28 -20.48 1.56
CA GLN A 140 -17.34 -21.27 2.20
C GLN A 140 -18.74 -20.74 1.86
N ALA A 141 -18.95 -19.42 1.82
CA ALA A 141 -20.23 -18.81 1.44
C ALA A 141 -20.59 -19.08 -0.03
N GLY A 142 -19.61 -19.29 -0.90
CA GLY A 142 -19.80 -19.71 -2.29
C GLY A 142 -20.23 -21.17 -2.46
N HIS A 143 -20.03 -22.02 -1.45
CA HIS A 143 -20.34 -23.45 -1.42
C HIS A 143 -21.66 -23.75 -0.67
N LYS A 144 -22.77 -23.12 -1.07
CA LYS A 144 -24.09 -23.56 -0.57
C LYS A 144 -24.43 -24.91 -1.21
N PRO A 145 -24.60 -26.03 -0.43
CA PRO A 145 -25.03 -27.29 -0.96
C PRO A 145 -26.45 -27.15 -1.55
N GLY A 146 -26.63 -27.50 -2.80
CA GLY A 146 -27.96 -27.60 -3.43
C GLY A 146 -28.19 -26.83 -4.72
N LYS A 147 -27.32 -25.93 -5.18
CA LYS A 147 -27.45 -25.30 -6.50
C LYS A 147 -26.24 -25.63 -7.38
N LYS A 148 -26.37 -26.68 -8.22
CA LYS A 148 -25.46 -26.92 -9.35
C LYS A 148 -25.54 -25.71 -10.28
N ARG A 149 -24.65 -24.73 -10.13
CA ARG A 149 -24.43 -23.67 -11.12
C ARG A 149 -23.62 -24.23 -12.28
N LYS A 150 -24.32 -24.70 -13.31
CA LYS A 150 -23.70 -25.06 -14.60
C LYS A 150 -22.99 -23.83 -15.16
N GLY A 151 -21.68 -23.92 -15.40
CA GLY A 151 -20.95 -23.05 -16.32
C GLY A 151 -20.21 -21.85 -15.71
N ARG A 152 -20.03 -21.73 -14.38
CA ARG A 152 -19.17 -20.67 -13.85
C ARG A 152 -17.70 -21.13 -13.93
N LYS A 153 -16.92 -20.59 -14.87
CA LYS A 153 -15.45 -20.70 -14.81
C LYS A 153 -15.01 -20.11 -13.47
N PHE A 154 -14.35 -20.90 -12.64
CA PHE A 154 -13.70 -20.40 -11.45
C PHE A 154 -12.64 -19.38 -11.91
N GLY A 155 -12.80 -18.13 -11.55
CA GLY A 155 -11.72 -17.16 -11.66
C GLY A 155 -10.54 -17.60 -10.78
N PRO A 156 -9.34 -17.01 -10.97
CA PRO A 156 -8.18 -17.35 -10.15
C PRO A 156 -8.55 -17.23 -8.66
N GLU A 157 -8.09 -18.19 -7.87
CA GLU A 157 -8.35 -18.24 -6.44
C GLU A 157 -7.82 -16.94 -5.80
N LYS A 158 -8.70 -16.22 -5.12
CA LYS A 158 -8.30 -14.99 -4.43
C LYS A 158 -7.29 -15.31 -3.35
N GLN A 159 -6.19 -14.59 -3.35
CA GLN A 159 -5.11 -14.73 -2.36
C GLN A 159 -4.98 -13.46 -1.53
N PRO A 160 -4.37 -13.52 -0.33
CA PRO A 160 -4.02 -12.33 0.42
C PRO A 160 -3.12 -11.41 -0.39
N LEU A 161 -3.14 -10.11 -0.10
CA LEU A 161 -2.31 -9.09 -0.76
C LEU A 161 -0.81 -9.42 -0.68
N TYR A 162 -0.40 -10.11 0.39
CA TYR A 162 0.98 -10.51 0.63
C TYR A 162 1.04 -11.80 1.46
N SER A 163 2.22 -12.35 1.63
CA SER A 163 2.50 -13.57 2.37
C SER A 163 3.35 -13.31 3.62
N ALA A 164 3.51 -14.31 4.48
CA ALA A 164 4.43 -14.24 5.62
C ALA A 164 5.91 -14.06 5.19
N VAL A 165 6.27 -14.54 3.99
CA VAL A 165 7.61 -14.33 3.42
C VAL A 165 7.81 -12.85 3.13
N ASN A 166 6.82 -12.17 2.54
CA ASN A 166 6.92 -10.73 2.25
C ASN A 166 7.04 -9.89 3.54
N ILE A 167 6.38 -10.30 4.64
CA ILE A 167 6.54 -9.64 5.95
C ILE A 167 7.97 -9.84 6.46
N ARG A 168 8.50 -11.05 6.41
CA ARG A 168 9.88 -11.35 6.84
C ARG A 168 10.89 -10.52 6.04
N ASP A 169 10.75 -10.49 4.74
CA ASP A 169 11.66 -9.78 3.84
C ASP A 169 11.59 -8.26 4.06
N LEU A 170 10.39 -7.71 4.31
CA LEU A 170 10.20 -6.33 4.74
C LEU A 170 10.93 -6.03 6.05
N MET A 171 10.79 -6.89 7.06
CA MET A 171 11.45 -6.70 8.36
C MET A 171 12.97 -6.70 8.25
N ALA A 172 13.52 -7.49 7.32
CA ALA A 172 14.96 -7.48 7.02
C ALA A 172 15.44 -6.16 6.36
N GLN A 173 14.57 -5.44 5.67
CA GLN A 173 14.84 -4.13 5.08
C GLN A 173 14.68 -2.97 6.09
N CYS A 174 14.08 -3.23 7.28
CA CYS A 174 13.84 -2.21 8.28
C CYS A 174 15.12 -1.82 9.02
N VAL A 175 15.43 -0.53 8.99
CA VAL A 175 16.54 0.10 9.70
C VAL A 175 16.00 1.03 10.77
N GLU A 176 16.50 0.87 11.99
CA GLU A 176 16.06 1.67 13.13
C GLU A 176 16.67 3.07 13.08
N MET A 177 15.81 4.07 13.32
CA MET A 177 16.19 5.46 13.51
C MET A 177 16.01 5.84 14.96
N PRO A 178 17.12 6.04 15.72
CA PRO A 178 17.04 6.51 17.10
C PRO A 178 16.48 7.94 17.17
N PHE A 179 15.77 8.22 18.26
CA PHE A 179 15.27 9.58 18.52
C PHE A 179 16.41 10.60 18.57
N ARG A 180 16.12 11.81 18.09
CA ARG A 180 17.05 12.97 18.10
C ARG A 180 18.35 12.76 17.32
N GLN A 181 18.42 11.78 16.45
CA GLN A 181 19.54 11.63 15.53
C GLN A 181 19.16 12.13 14.13
N VAL A 182 20.09 12.81 13.49
CA VAL A 182 19.97 13.26 12.10
C VAL A 182 20.72 12.27 11.23
N ARG A 183 20.06 11.78 10.20
CA ARG A 183 20.66 10.91 9.18
C ARG A 183 20.58 11.59 7.82
N ARG A 184 21.71 11.72 7.14
CA ARG A 184 21.72 12.13 5.73
C ARG A 184 21.23 10.95 4.90
N ILE A 185 20.26 11.17 4.02
CA ILE A 185 19.64 10.14 3.19
C ILE A 185 20.21 10.16 1.77
N THR A 186 20.53 11.35 1.26
CA THR A 186 21.09 11.58 -0.07
C THR A 186 22.00 12.79 -0.04
N ASP A 187 22.90 12.92 -1.01
CA ASP A 187 23.76 14.08 -1.18
C ASP A 187 23.04 15.29 -1.71
#